data_60322801c0718303093ef40e1240bd68
#
_entry.id   60322801c0718303093ef40e1240bd68
#
_cell.length_a   1.000
_cell.length_b   1.000
_cell.length_c   1.000
_cell.angle_alpha   90.00
_cell.angle_beta   90.00
_cell.angle_gamma   90.00
#
_symmetry.space_group_name_H-M   'P 1'
#
loop_
_entity.id
_entity.type
_entity.pdbx_description
1 polymer ?
#
loop_
_entity_poly.entity_id
_entity_poly.type
_entity_poly.pdbx_seq_one_letter_code
_entity_poly.pdbx_strand_id
1 'polypeptide(L)'
;MGMANAASTRSTCDRKAVGVVIVKNNIILATGYNGSIRGQPHCSDVGHLMVNNHCVRTVHAETNAIAQAARHGAAVEGATLYSNTVPCWECFRVVANTGIASIIYASEYGLDPRVKETADVMQLPITQFNYGYA
;
A
#
# COMPACT_ATOMS: atom_id res chain seq x y z
N MET A 1 -7.59 6.86 -7.21
CA MET A 1 -8.12 6.24 -5.97
C MET A 1 -9.11 5.09 -6.25
N GLY A 2 -10.04 5.21 -7.19
CA GLY A 2 -10.98 4.13 -7.54
C GLY A 2 -10.31 2.79 -7.84
N MET A 3 -9.20 2.79 -8.55
CA MET A 3 -8.43 1.58 -8.84
C MET A 3 -7.82 0.95 -7.58
N ALA A 4 -7.35 1.77 -6.63
CA ALA A 4 -6.86 1.27 -5.34
C ALA A 4 -7.99 0.62 -4.54
N ASN A 5 -9.18 1.22 -4.51
CA ASN A 5 -10.35 0.62 -3.89
C ASN A 5 -10.75 -0.70 -4.57
N ALA A 6 -10.72 -0.76 -5.90
CA ALA A 6 -11.00 -2.00 -6.63
C ALA A 6 -9.97 -3.09 -6.28
N ALA A 7 -8.69 -2.76 -6.23
CA ALA A 7 -7.65 -3.70 -5.82
C ALA A 7 -7.88 -4.24 -4.40
N SER A 8 -8.35 -3.41 -3.47
CA SER A 8 -8.59 -3.83 -2.08
C SER A 8 -9.64 -4.94 -1.96
N THR A 9 -10.56 -5.05 -2.91
CA THR A 9 -11.58 -6.12 -2.91
C THR A 9 -10.97 -7.53 -3.06
N ARG A 10 -9.72 -7.62 -3.46
CA ARG A 10 -8.97 -8.88 -3.60
C ARG A 10 -8.24 -9.30 -2.33
N SER A 11 -8.27 -8.47 -1.27
CA SER A 11 -7.64 -8.81 0.01
C SER A 11 -8.02 -10.21 0.47
N THR A 12 -7.04 -10.95 0.98
CA THR A 12 -7.23 -12.31 1.50
C THR A 12 -7.32 -12.35 3.02
N CYS A 13 -7.39 -11.19 3.67
CA CYS A 13 -7.58 -11.06 5.10
C CYS A 13 -8.80 -10.17 5.38
N ASP A 14 -9.73 -10.63 6.21
CA ASP A 14 -10.96 -9.93 6.54
C ASP A 14 -10.79 -8.85 7.65
N ARG A 15 -9.61 -8.77 8.26
CA ARG A 15 -9.35 -7.73 9.28
C ARG A 15 -9.30 -6.33 8.70
N LYS A 16 -8.73 -6.19 7.49
CA LYS A 16 -8.66 -4.94 6.75
C LYS A 16 -8.42 -5.23 5.28
N ALA A 17 -9.13 -4.55 4.42
CA ALA A 17 -8.93 -4.63 2.98
C ALA A 17 -8.17 -3.37 2.49
N VAL A 18 -6.92 -3.54 2.11
CA VAL A 18 -6.06 -2.48 1.59
C VAL A 18 -5.73 -2.75 0.13
N GLY A 19 -5.79 -1.71 -0.69
CA GLY A 19 -5.44 -1.75 -2.09
C GLY A 19 -4.54 -0.60 -2.48
N VAL A 20 -3.58 -0.89 -3.35
CA VAL A 20 -2.57 0.06 -3.81
C VAL A 20 -2.44 0.01 -5.33
N VAL A 21 -2.24 1.16 -5.94
CA VAL A 21 -1.91 1.30 -7.36
C VAL A 21 -0.73 2.25 -7.50
N ILE A 22 0.28 1.85 -8.26
CA ILE A 22 1.44 2.69 -8.58
C ILE A 22 1.29 3.18 -10.02
N VAL A 23 1.30 4.49 -10.21
CA VAL A 23 1.03 5.14 -11.49
C VAL A 23 2.17 6.10 -11.86
N LYS A 24 2.59 6.07 -13.12
CA LYS A 24 3.55 7.02 -13.68
C LYS A 24 3.12 7.38 -15.09
N ASN A 25 3.08 8.69 -15.40
CA ASN A 25 2.67 9.18 -16.71
C ASN A 25 1.31 8.61 -17.17
N ASN A 26 0.34 8.55 -16.27
CA ASN A 26 -0.99 7.96 -16.48
C ASN A 26 -0.99 6.46 -16.82
N ILE A 27 0.12 5.77 -16.62
CA ILE A 27 0.24 4.33 -16.82
C ILE A 27 0.31 3.64 -15.45
N ILE A 28 -0.50 2.61 -15.26
CA ILE A 28 -0.44 1.75 -14.07
C ILE A 28 0.78 0.83 -14.22
N LEU A 29 1.73 0.98 -13.31
CA LEU A 29 2.95 0.15 -13.28
C LEU A 29 2.76 -1.13 -12.46
N ALA A 30 2.00 -1.05 -11.38
CA ALA A 30 1.75 -2.17 -10.49
C ALA A 30 0.49 -1.93 -9.65
N THR A 31 -0.10 -3.01 -9.19
CA THR A 31 -1.18 -3.03 -8.20
C THR A 31 -0.78 -3.92 -7.04
N GLY A 32 -1.38 -3.70 -5.88
CA GLY A 32 -1.19 -4.54 -4.71
C GLY A 32 -2.42 -4.56 -3.84
N TYR A 33 -2.60 -5.66 -3.14
CA TYR A 33 -3.58 -5.79 -2.05
C TYR A 33 -2.94 -6.63 -0.94
N ASN A 34 -3.44 -6.48 0.28
CA ASN A 34 -2.93 -7.30 1.38
C ASN A 34 -3.37 -8.75 1.20
N GLY A 35 -2.40 -9.63 1.11
CA GLY A 35 -2.64 -11.05 0.81
C GLY A 35 -1.51 -11.94 1.29
N SER A 36 -1.83 -13.21 1.49
CA SER A 36 -0.86 -14.23 1.88
C SER A 36 0.26 -14.34 0.84
N ILE A 37 1.41 -14.81 1.28
CA ILE A 37 2.50 -15.16 0.37
C ILE A 37 1.95 -16.07 -0.72
N ARG A 38 2.36 -15.82 -1.95
CA ARG A 38 1.91 -16.58 -3.12
C ARG A 38 2.06 -18.09 -2.91
N GLY A 39 0.99 -18.81 -3.15
CA GLY A 39 0.96 -20.27 -2.95
C GLY A 39 0.76 -20.71 -1.51
N GLN A 40 0.63 -19.80 -0.56
CA GLN A 40 0.32 -20.10 0.83
C GLN A 40 -1.18 -19.92 1.13
N PRO A 41 -1.72 -20.61 2.15
CA PRO A 41 -3.12 -20.50 2.50
C PRO A 41 -3.51 -19.08 2.93
N HIS A 42 -4.77 -18.71 2.69
CA HIS A 42 -5.34 -17.44 3.10
C HIS A 42 -5.86 -17.47 4.54
N CYS A 43 -6.06 -16.31 5.13
CA CYS A 43 -6.67 -16.21 6.46
C CYS A 43 -8.07 -16.86 6.50
N SER A 44 -8.83 -16.77 5.41
CA SER A 44 -10.15 -17.41 5.29
C SER A 44 -10.09 -18.94 5.33
N ASP A 45 -8.95 -19.53 4.96
CA ASP A 45 -8.79 -20.99 4.90
C ASP A 45 -8.29 -21.57 6.23
N VAL A 46 -7.32 -20.90 6.87
CA VAL A 46 -6.58 -21.43 8.02
C VAL A 46 -6.55 -20.49 9.22
N GLY A 47 -7.23 -19.37 9.17
CA GLY A 47 -7.24 -18.36 10.23
C GLY A 47 -6.06 -17.40 10.17
N HIS A 48 -6.09 -16.40 11.07
CA HIS A 48 -5.04 -15.42 11.19
C HIS A 48 -3.79 -15.98 11.87
N LEU A 49 -2.63 -15.50 11.47
CA LEU A 49 -1.37 -15.72 12.18
C LEU A 49 -1.06 -14.47 13.00
N MET A 50 -1.45 -14.49 14.28
CA MET A 50 -1.38 -13.31 15.15
C MET A 50 -0.04 -13.21 15.87
N VAL A 51 0.59 -12.04 15.76
CA VAL A 51 1.78 -11.67 16.55
C VAL A 51 1.57 -10.23 17.05
N ASN A 52 1.68 -10.02 18.35
CA ASN A 52 1.47 -8.71 18.99
C ASN A 52 0.18 -8.01 18.52
N ASN A 53 -0.93 -8.75 18.49
CA ASN A 53 -2.24 -8.29 18.04
C ASN A 53 -2.32 -7.87 16.55
N HIS A 54 -1.36 -8.27 15.72
CA HIS A 54 -1.36 -8.07 14.27
C HIS A 54 -1.38 -9.41 13.54
N CYS A 55 -2.12 -9.49 12.44
CA CYS A 55 -2.05 -10.64 11.54
C CYS A 55 -0.81 -10.50 10.64
N VAL A 56 0.14 -11.40 10.82
CA VAL A 56 1.40 -11.41 10.03
C VAL A 56 1.38 -12.44 8.90
N ARG A 57 0.25 -13.06 8.64
CA ARG A 57 0.10 -13.99 7.52
C ARG A 57 0.16 -13.29 6.18
N THR A 58 -0.39 -12.07 6.09
CA THR A 58 -0.47 -11.33 4.85
C THR A 58 0.71 -10.36 4.68
N VAL A 59 1.18 -10.25 3.45
CA VAL A 59 2.04 -9.16 3.01
C VAL A 59 1.16 -7.93 2.78
N HIS A 60 1.57 -6.77 3.26
CA HIS A 60 0.80 -5.53 3.10
C HIS A 60 0.70 -5.12 1.62
N ALA A 61 -0.37 -4.42 1.27
CA ALA A 61 -0.69 -4.03 -0.10
C ALA A 61 0.43 -3.20 -0.75
N GLU A 62 1.04 -2.28 0.00
CA GLU A 62 2.12 -1.42 -0.47
C GLU A 62 3.36 -2.25 -0.85
N THR A 63 3.76 -3.15 0.04
CA THR A 63 4.89 -4.05 -0.20
C THR A 63 4.59 -5.01 -1.34
N ASN A 64 3.36 -5.51 -1.45
CA ASN A 64 2.95 -6.34 -2.59
C ASN A 64 3.00 -5.59 -3.92
N ALA A 65 2.59 -4.32 -3.96
CA ALA A 65 2.69 -3.50 -5.17
C ALA A 65 4.15 -3.33 -5.62
N ILE A 66 5.06 -3.08 -4.67
CA ILE A 66 6.51 -3.00 -4.96
C ILE A 66 7.05 -4.35 -5.44
N ALA A 67 6.64 -5.46 -4.80
CA ALA A 67 7.04 -6.79 -5.23
C ALA A 67 6.53 -7.13 -6.64
N GLN A 68 5.31 -6.74 -7.00
CA GLN A 68 4.77 -6.89 -8.35
C GLN A 68 5.56 -6.08 -9.36
N ALA A 69 5.88 -4.82 -9.05
CA ALA A 69 6.71 -3.98 -9.91
C ALA A 69 8.09 -4.62 -10.15
N ALA A 70 8.74 -5.08 -9.08
CA ALA A 70 10.03 -5.75 -9.16
C ALA A 70 9.97 -7.02 -10.01
N ARG A 71 8.93 -7.83 -9.82
CA ARG A 71 8.74 -9.08 -10.57
C ARG A 71 8.56 -8.87 -12.07
N HIS A 72 7.90 -7.79 -12.46
CA HIS A 72 7.61 -7.47 -13.85
C HIS A 72 8.62 -6.49 -14.47
N GLY A 73 9.67 -6.12 -13.75
CA GLY A 73 10.72 -5.22 -14.25
C GLY A 73 10.25 -3.78 -14.44
N ALA A 74 9.22 -3.35 -13.71
CA ALA A 74 8.72 -1.98 -13.77
C ALA A 74 9.47 -1.10 -12.77
N ALA A 75 10.17 -0.06 -13.25
CA ALA A 75 10.80 0.93 -12.40
C ALA A 75 9.75 1.90 -11.84
N VAL A 76 9.67 1.99 -10.53
CA VAL A 76 8.69 2.85 -9.84
C VAL A 76 9.22 4.23 -9.46
N GLU A 77 10.50 4.49 -9.70
CA GLU A 77 11.10 5.80 -9.44
C GLU A 77 10.33 6.91 -10.17
N GLY A 78 10.00 7.97 -9.45
CA GLY A 78 9.22 9.08 -9.98
C GLY A 78 7.71 8.83 -10.10
N ALA A 79 7.23 7.66 -9.72
CA ALA A 79 5.80 7.32 -9.75
C ALA A 79 5.03 7.89 -8.55
N THR A 80 3.70 7.85 -8.63
CA THR A 80 2.79 8.13 -7.52
C THR A 80 2.16 6.83 -7.02
N LEU A 81 2.18 6.62 -5.71
CA LEU A 81 1.50 5.52 -5.05
C LEU A 81 0.14 5.99 -4.52
N TYR A 82 -0.93 5.34 -4.95
CA TYR A 82 -2.28 5.54 -4.44
C TYR A 82 -2.66 4.37 -3.54
N SER A 83 -3.11 4.67 -2.34
CA SER A 83 -3.59 3.66 -1.37
C SER A 83 -4.92 4.08 -0.77
N ASN A 84 -5.82 3.14 -0.51
CA ASN A 84 -7.06 3.45 0.18
C ASN A 84 -6.87 3.73 1.69
N THR A 85 -5.67 3.47 2.22
CA THR A 85 -5.30 3.83 3.60
C THR A 85 -3.86 4.36 3.65
N VAL A 86 -3.56 5.17 4.66
CA VAL A 86 -2.19 5.65 4.87
C VAL A 86 -1.24 4.47 5.12
N PRO A 87 -0.04 4.44 4.52
CA PRO A 87 0.93 3.39 4.78
C PRO A 87 1.35 3.36 6.25
N CYS A 88 1.51 2.16 6.81
CA CYS A 88 2.16 2.00 8.11
C CYS A 88 3.65 2.33 8.00
N TRP A 89 4.30 2.50 9.15
CA TRP A 89 5.73 2.83 9.18
C TRP A 89 6.60 1.82 8.42
N GLU A 90 6.32 0.53 8.59
CA GLU A 90 7.10 -0.53 7.92
C GLU A 90 6.99 -0.44 6.39
N CYS A 91 5.79 -0.26 5.86
CA CYS A 91 5.57 -0.11 4.42
C CYS A 91 6.13 1.22 3.91
N PHE A 92 5.94 2.31 4.67
CA PHE A 92 6.46 3.63 4.29
C PHE A 92 7.98 3.59 4.06
N ARG A 93 8.75 2.96 4.95
CA ARG A 93 10.19 2.83 4.79
C ARG A 93 10.60 2.17 3.48
N VAL A 94 9.89 1.11 3.10
CA VAL A 94 10.13 0.41 1.83
C VAL A 94 9.78 1.30 0.65
N VAL A 95 8.58 1.89 0.66
CA VAL A 95 8.10 2.77 -0.42
C VAL A 95 9.01 3.97 -0.60
N ALA A 96 9.41 4.63 0.48
CA ALA A 96 10.29 5.79 0.44
C ALA A 96 11.65 5.50 -0.22
N ASN A 97 12.18 4.29 -0.03
CA ASN A 97 13.45 3.88 -0.63
C ASN A 97 13.37 3.53 -2.12
N THR A 98 12.18 3.44 -2.70
CA THR A 98 12.01 3.10 -4.13
C THR A 98 12.16 4.28 -5.08
N GLY A 99 12.26 5.50 -4.56
CA GLY A 99 12.26 6.71 -5.38
C GLY A 99 10.86 7.15 -5.83
N ILE A 100 9.80 6.63 -5.24
CA ILE A 100 8.43 7.12 -5.47
C ILE A 100 8.37 8.63 -5.18
N ALA A 101 7.74 9.40 -6.08
CA ALA A 101 7.71 10.85 -6.01
C ALA A 101 6.60 11.41 -5.14
N SER A 102 5.52 10.65 -4.91
CA SER A 102 4.41 11.07 -4.04
C SER A 102 3.56 9.89 -3.59
N ILE A 103 2.88 10.07 -2.47
CA ILE A 103 1.93 9.11 -1.90
C ILE A 103 0.59 9.83 -1.71
N ILE A 104 -0.49 9.23 -2.20
CA ILE A 104 -1.85 9.72 -2.04
C ILE A 104 -2.68 8.62 -1.38
N TYR A 105 -3.32 8.94 -0.25
CA TYR A 105 -4.11 7.98 0.53
C TYR A 105 -5.51 8.50 0.83
N ALA A 106 -6.47 7.60 1.05
CA ALA A 106 -7.85 8.00 1.34
C ALA A 106 -8.14 8.09 2.84
N SER A 107 -7.76 7.09 3.63
CA SER A 107 -8.04 7.00 5.07
C SER A 107 -6.79 7.22 5.91
N GLU A 108 -6.88 8.06 6.93
CA GLU A 108 -5.80 8.30 7.91
C GLU A 108 -5.80 7.30 9.08
N TYR A 109 -6.67 6.32 9.07
CA TYR A 109 -6.76 5.37 10.17
C TYR A 109 -5.43 4.67 10.44
N GLY A 110 -4.92 4.84 11.67
CA GLY A 110 -3.65 4.24 12.08
C GLY A 110 -2.40 4.99 11.59
N LEU A 111 -2.52 6.29 11.27
CA LEU A 111 -1.35 7.10 10.89
C LEU A 111 -0.30 7.09 12.01
N ASP A 112 0.87 6.58 11.67
CA ASP A 112 2.04 6.66 12.53
C ASP A 112 2.72 8.03 12.33
N PRO A 113 2.93 8.83 13.39
CA PRO A 113 3.54 10.16 13.26
C PRO A 113 4.89 10.16 12.55
N ARG A 114 5.67 9.09 12.67
CA ARG A 114 6.98 8.95 12.00
C ARG A 114 6.88 9.00 10.49
N VAL A 115 5.78 8.51 9.93
CA VAL A 115 5.53 8.56 8.48
C VAL A 115 5.51 10.01 8.00
N LYS A 116 4.71 10.87 8.64
CA LYS A 116 4.56 12.26 8.25
C LYS A 116 5.85 13.06 8.51
N GLU A 117 6.45 12.88 9.67
CA GLU A 117 7.69 13.55 10.05
C GLU A 117 8.82 13.24 9.06
N THR A 118 9.00 11.97 8.70
CA THR A 118 10.04 11.56 7.77
C THR A 118 9.73 12.00 6.34
N ALA A 119 8.48 11.93 5.91
CA ALA A 119 8.06 12.43 4.60
C ALA A 119 8.37 13.93 4.46
N ASP A 120 8.11 14.72 5.50
CA ASP A 120 8.41 16.16 5.50
C ASP A 120 9.92 16.41 5.37
N VAL A 121 10.76 15.70 6.13
CA VAL A 121 12.23 15.81 6.04
C VAL A 121 12.75 15.42 4.66
N MET A 122 12.19 14.36 4.06
CA MET A 122 12.55 13.89 2.73
C MET A 122 12.00 14.77 1.61
N GLN A 123 11.08 15.69 1.92
CA GLN A 123 10.30 16.42 0.91
C GLN A 123 9.50 15.48 -0.01
N LEU A 124 9.04 14.36 0.53
CA LEU A 124 8.16 13.43 -0.16
C LEU A 124 6.71 13.81 0.10
N PRO A 125 5.96 14.33 -0.89
CA PRO A 125 4.56 14.66 -0.70
C PRO A 125 3.75 13.42 -0.30
N ILE A 126 3.05 13.52 0.83
CA ILE A 126 2.08 12.55 1.28
C ILE A 126 0.77 13.27 1.56
N THR A 127 -0.26 12.99 0.79
CA THR A 127 -1.48 13.79 0.72
C THR A 127 -2.72 12.93 0.87
N GLN A 128 -3.67 13.41 1.67
CA GLN A 128 -4.98 12.76 1.76
C GLN A 128 -5.83 13.10 0.53
N PHE A 129 -6.39 12.08 -0.08
CA PHE A 129 -7.31 12.21 -1.20
C PHE A 129 -8.69 12.65 -0.70
N ASN A 130 -9.17 13.78 -1.20
CA ASN A 130 -10.53 14.25 -0.95
C ASN A 130 -11.41 13.87 -2.13
N TYR A 131 -12.47 13.12 -1.87
CA TYR A 131 -13.44 12.72 -2.91
C TYR A 131 -14.29 13.90 -3.43
N GLY A 132 -13.89 15.16 -3.18
CA GLY A 132 -14.44 16.34 -3.79
C GLY A 132 -15.95 16.31 -4.01
N TYR A 133 -16.72 16.26 -2.96
CA TYR A 133 -18.14 16.62 -3.05
C TYR A 133 -18.20 18.14 -3.11
N ALA A 134 -18.18 18.63 -4.32
CA ALA A 134 -18.56 19.99 -4.55
C ALA A 134 -20.07 20.12 -4.41
#